data_974fdb0f86e488c27ae8942ffc1e14ad
#
_entry.id   974fdb0f86e488c27ae8942ffc1e14ad
#
_cell.length_a   1.000
_cell.length_b   1.000
_cell.length_c   1.000
_cell.angle_alpha   90.00
_cell.angle_beta   90.00
_cell.angle_gamma   90.00
#
_symmetry.space_group_name_H-M   'P 1'
#
loop_
_entity.id
_entity.type
_entity.pdbx_description
1 polymer ?
#
loop_
_entity_poly.entity_id
_entity_poly.type
_entity_poly.pdbx_seq_one_letter_code
_entity_poly.pdbx_strand_id
1 'polypeptide(L)'
;MTTLSIQSWASNADFRLVADAFLGETGLPLASVLPANEIQQIFRRHDGLFGDTYNATYNTAIVLWAFLGQVLSDGKMRSCSAAVARIADFLIANDKTPPSDDTGEYCKARKKLCEEALHDLVVEAAGKIEYLAPESWLWRGRHAKLVDGFTATMPDTPENQAEFPQQTAQKPGIGFPIMRACVILSLATACVTDAAFGPYSGKETGETALLREMLDSLDQRDVLVADRHYCSFMMIALLMQRGVDACVRLHQRRHVDFRRGERLGKCDHLIEWQRPVKPAWMDDETYATIPETITLRETRYRVTEDGRRTKTLTVVTTLLDPNQYTAENIAELYGFRWNVELDILRIKQTLNLDHMRCKTPTMVRKEFWTTLLAYNLIRRVICDAAIMHDKLPRRISFTRTCVTILASWSNLSLGLRGVSSIRVLLERIALLEVPDRPGRIEPRVLKRRRHQYPLMRQPRCQLKQQLENTSRGSTIA
;
A
#
# COMPACT_ATOMS: atom_id res chain seq x y z
N MET A 1 -14.02 27.66 34.21
CA MET A 1 -13.88 26.22 33.98
C MET A 1 -15.17 25.72 33.35
N THR A 2 -15.36 25.66 32.03
CA THR A 2 -16.47 24.79 31.59
C THR A 2 -16.78 24.86 30.10
N THR A 3 -16.30 25.88 29.40
CA THR A 3 -16.65 25.98 27.95
C THR A 3 -15.71 25.21 27.04
N LEU A 4 -14.46 25.04 27.41
CA LEU A 4 -13.47 24.24 26.62
C LEU A 4 -13.66 22.73 26.73
N SER A 5 -14.26 22.25 27.84
CA SER A 5 -14.49 20.81 28.04
C SER A 5 -15.67 20.25 27.23
N ILE A 6 -16.70 21.08 26.96
CA ILE A 6 -17.89 20.64 26.21
C ILE A 6 -17.62 20.56 24.72
N GLN A 7 -16.84 21.49 24.14
CA GLN A 7 -16.47 21.42 22.72
C GLN A 7 -15.54 20.26 22.42
N SER A 8 -14.55 19.97 23.28
CA SER A 8 -13.69 18.81 23.09
C SER A 8 -14.43 17.47 23.28
N TRP A 9 -15.47 17.46 24.11
CA TRP A 9 -16.29 16.28 24.35
C TRP A 9 -17.24 15.99 23.19
N ALA A 10 -17.84 17.00 22.58
CA ALA A 10 -18.71 16.86 21.42
C ALA A 10 -17.93 16.37 20.19
N SER A 11 -16.74 16.93 19.92
CA SER A 11 -15.89 16.48 18.78
C SER A 11 -15.37 15.06 18.99
N ASN A 12 -15.04 14.68 20.22
CA ASN A 12 -14.66 13.31 20.56
C ASN A 12 -15.83 12.33 20.40
N ALA A 13 -17.04 12.72 20.76
CA ALA A 13 -18.23 11.89 20.59
C ALA A 13 -18.59 11.68 19.12
N ASP A 14 -18.51 12.73 18.29
CA ASP A 14 -18.80 12.65 16.86
C ASP A 14 -17.76 11.77 16.14
N PHE A 15 -16.48 11.90 16.49
CA PHE A 15 -15.43 11.05 15.92
C PHE A 15 -15.61 9.59 16.34
N ARG A 16 -15.92 9.37 17.60
CA ARG A 16 -16.19 8.03 18.15
C ARG A 16 -17.38 7.39 17.45
N LEU A 17 -18.49 8.11 17.28
CA LEU A 17 -19.68 7.63 16.58
C LEU A 17 -19.37 7.20 15.13
N VAL A 18 -18.54 7.97 14.43
CA VAL A 18 -18.16 7.63 13.06
C VAL A 18 -17.15 6.48 13.03
N ALA A 19 -16.18 6.47 13.93
CA ALA A 19 -15.28 5.34 14.08
C ALA A 19 -16.05 4.07 14.48
N ASP A 20 -16.97 4.17 15.43
CA ASP A 20 -17.82 3.06 15.86
C ASP A 20 -18.77 2.60 14.74
N ALA A 21 -19.29 3.52 13.93
CA ALA A 21 -20.13 3.19 12.78
C ALA A 21 -19.32 2.57 11.62
N PHE A 22 -18.10 3.04 11.39
CA PHE A 22 -17.18 2.46 10.40
C PHE A 22 -16.63 1.10 10.87
N LEU A 23 -16.39 0.99 12.17
CA LEU A 23 -15.71 -0.11 12.82
C LEU A 23 -16.71 -1.04 13.52
N GLY A 24 -18.02 -0.64 13.59
CA GLY A 24 -19.05 -1.26 14.42
C GLY A 24 -18.70 -1.19 15.90
N GLU A 25 -19.63 -0.91 16.73
CA GLU A 25 -19.59 -0.72 18.19
C GLU A 25 -18.30 -1.12 18.96
N THR A 26 -18.14 -0.56 20.16
CA THR A 26 -17.15 -0.94 21.19
C THR A 26 -16.93 -2.46 21.24
N GLY A 27 -15.80 -2.91 20.64
CA GLY A 27 -15.44 -4.34 20.59
C GLY A 27 -15.02 -4.83 19.21
N LEU A 28 -15.13 -4.01 18.15
CA LEU A 28 -14.49 -4.34 16.89
C LEU A 28 -12.97 -4.23 16.99
N PRO A 29 -12.26 -5.19 16.40
CA PRO A 29 -10.80 -5.18 16.35
C PRO A 29 -10.21 -3.89 15.80
N LEU A 30 -10.92 -3.18 14.93
CA LEU A 30 -10.46 -1.94 14.31
C LEU A 30 -10.54 -0.74 15.25
N ALA A 31 -11.51 -0.65 16.16
CA ALA A 31 -11.57 0.40 17.17
C ALA A 31 -10.43 0.31 18.18
N SER A 32 -9.88 -0.88 18.42
CA SER A 32 -8.69 -1.08 19.24
C SER A 32 -7.38 -0.74 18.53
N VAL A 33 -7.36 -0.72 17.19
CA VAL A 33 -6.15 -0.41 16.40
C VAL A 33 -5.94 1.08 16.26
N LEU A 34 -7.03 1.81 15.98
CA LEU A 34 -7.02 3.26 15.81
C LEU A 34 -8.20 3.84 16.58
N PRO A 35 -8.11 3.97 17.91
CA PRO A 35 -9.15 4.60 18.69
C PRO A 35 -9.37 6.05 18.25
N ALA A 36 -10.60 6.52 18.36
CA ALA A 36 -11.03 7.83 17.87
C ALA A 36 -10.16 8.99 18.38
N ASN A 37 -9.70 8.90 19.64
CA ASN A 37 -8.80 9.90 20.23
C ASN A 37 -7.43 9.95 19.54
N GLU A 38 -6.90 8.82 19.09
CA GLU A 38 -5.61 8.78 18.40
C GLU A 38 -5.71 9.34 16.99
N ILE A 39 -6.76 8.99 16.23
CA ILE A 39 -7.01 9.60 14.93
C ILE A 39 -7.10 11.12 15.06
N GLN A 40 -7.82 11.62 16.09
CA GLN A 40 -7.86 13.04 16.37
C GLN A 40 -6.49 13.63 16.73
N GLN A 41 -5.69 12.92 17.52
CA GLN A 41 -4.33 13.37 17.86
C GLN A 41 -3.44 13.46 16.62
N ILE A 42 -3.51 12.49 15.72
CA ILE A 42 -2.76 12.50 14.48
C ILE A 42 -3.16 13.70 13.61
N PHE A 43 -4.46 13.92 13.39
CA PHE A 43 -4.90 15.09 12.64
C PHE A 43 -4.57 16.43 13.34
N ARG A 44 -4.56 16.48 14.68
CA ARG A 44 -4.14 17.67 15.44
C ARG A 44 -2.65 17.96 15.28
N ARG A 45 -1.78 16.95 15.24
CA ARG A 45 -0.34 17.15 15.00
C ARG A 45 -0.05 17.91 13.71
N HIS A 46 -0.92 17.79 12.74
CA HIS A 46 -0.78 18.41 11.41
C HIS A 46 -1.76 19.57 11.19
N ASP A 47 -2.36 20.13 12.24
CA ASP A 47 -3.39 21.18 12.15
C ASP A 47 -4.53 20.82 11.15
N GLY A 48 -4.78 19.53 10.98
CA GLY A 48 -5.64 18.97 9.95
C GLY A 48 -7.10 18.75 10.38
N LEU A 49 -7.48 19.10 11.62
CA LEU A 49 -8.86 18.99 12.08
C LEU A 49 -9.74 20.09 11.48
N PHE A 50 -10.94 19.72 11.06
CA PHE A 50 -11.95 20.66 10.59
C PHE A 50 -13.37 20.19 10.95
N GLY A 51 -14.31 21.13 10.94
CA GLY A 51 -15.71 20.85 11.23
C GLY A 51 -16.00 20.56 12.70
N ASP A 52 -15.27 21.19 13.62
CA ASP A 52 -15.36 20.94 15.07
C ASP A 52 -16.59 21.58 15.73
N THR A 53 -17.47 22.22 14.94
CA THR A 53 -18.71 22.80 15.43
C THR A 53 -19.80 21.75 15.52
N TYR A 54 -20.63 21.81 16.56
CA TYR A 54 -21.71 20.86 16.88
C TYR A 54 -22.65 20.56 15.70
N ASN A 55 -22.84 21.52 14.78
CA ASN A 55 -23.71 21.40 13.64
C ASN A 55 -22.99 21.12 12.30
N ALA A 56 -21.69 20.84 12.34
CA ALA A 56 -20.94 20.57 11.11
C ALA A 56 -21.30 19.18 10.52
N THR A 57 -21.98 19.19 9.39
CA THR A 57 -22.30 17.97 8.64
C THR A 57 -21.05 17.25 8.14
N TYR A 58 -20.02 18.00 7.74
CA TYR A 58 -18.76 17.49 7.20
C TYR A 58 -17.60 17.81 8.15
N ASN A 59 -17.38 16.97 9.14
CA ASN A 59 -16.18 17.00 9.98
C ASN A 59 -15.11 16.03 9.45
N THR A 60 -13.90 16.11 10.02
CA THR A 60 -12.75 15.26 9.63
C THR A 60 -13.11 13.78 9.63
N ALA A 61 -13.81 13.31 10.66
CA ALA A 61 -14.17 11.91 10.85
C ALA A 61 -15.15 11.41 9.78
N ILE A 62 -16.26 12.13 9.59
CA ILE A 62 -17.28 11.77 8.58
C ILE A 62 -16.67 11.76 7.17
N VAL A 63 -15.82 12.73 6.87
CA VAL A 63 -15.18 12.84 5.55
C VAL A 63 -14.15 11.73 5.34
N LEU A 64 -13.34 11.40 6.33
CA LEU A 64 -12.40 10.27 6.27
C LEU A 64 -13.13 8.94 6.10
N TRP A 65 -14.16 8.70 6.91
CA TRP A 65 -15.00 7.51 6.81
C TRP A 65 -15.64 7.35 5.43
N ALA A 66 -16.25 8.43 4.91
CA ALA A 66 -16.86 8.40 3.58
C ALA A 66 -15.84 8.16 2.46
N PHE A 67 -14.62 8.71 2.60
CA PHE A 67 -13.55 8.49 1.63
C PHE A 67 -13.00 7.07 1.69
N LEU A 68 -12.84 6.48 2.88
CA LEU A 68 -12.52 5.06 3.04
C LEU A 68 -13.59 4.19 2.37
N GLY A 69 -14.87 4.48 2.59
CA GLY A 69 -15.98 3.80 1.91
C GLY A 69 -15.93 3.95 0.38
N GLN A 70 -15.46 5.07 -0.15
CA GLN A 70 -15.26 5.25 -1.59
C GLN A 70 -14.15 4.36 -2.14
N VAL A 71 -12.96 4.35 -1.51
CA VAL A 71 -11.81 3.58 -2.01
C VAL A 71 -12.01 2.07 -1.88
N LEU A 72 -12.79 1.63 -0.89
CA LEU A 72 -13.18 0.22 -0.71
C LEU A 72 -14.24 -0.25 -1.71
N SER A 73 -14.98 0.66 -2.33
CA SER A 73 -16.10 0.34 -3.23
C SER A 73 -15.68 0.27 -4.68
N ASP A 74 -16.53 -0.37 -5.51
CA ASP A 74 -16.35 -0.50 -6.96
C ASP A 74 -17.36 0.30 -7.78
N GLY A 75 -17.05 0.55 -9.04
CA GLY A 75 -17.94 1.08 -10.04
C GLY A 75 -18.63 2.39 -9.61
N LYS A 76 -19.94 2.43 -9.65
CA LYS A 76 -20.76 3.61 -9.28
C LYS A 76 -20.72 3.90 -7.77
N MET A 77 -20.56 2.86 -6.94
CA MET A 77 -20.49 3.01 -5.49
C MET A 77 -19.24 3.75 -5.00
N ARG A 78 -18.26 3.94 -5.86
CA ARG A 78 -17.05 4.76 -5.63
C ARG A 78 -17.25 6.24 -5.93
N SER A 79 -18.43 6.67 -6.36
CA SER A 79 -18.73 8.07 -6.70
C SER A 79 -18.88 8.97 -5.47
N CYS A 80 -18.72 10.28 -5.64
CA CYS A 80 -19.02 11.25 -4.58
C CYS A 80 -20.50 11.24 -4.20
N SER A 81 -21.41 11.01 -5.15
CA SER A 81 -22.84 10.88 -4.85
C SER A 81 -23.14 9.70 -3.93
N ALA A 82 -22.49 8.54 -4.15
CA ALA A 82 -22.62 7.39 -3.26
C ALA A 82 -22.02 7.65 -1.87
N ALA A 83 -20.97 8.47 -1.77
CA ALA A 83 -20.41 8.88 -0.48
C ALA A 83 -21.39 9.79 0.28
N VAL A 84 -21.98 10.78 -0.41
CA VAL A 84 -22.99 11.68 0.19
C VAL A 84 -24.22 10.89 0.65
N ALA A 85 -24.69 9.92 -0.15
CA ALA A 85 -25.80 9.05 0.24
C ALA A 85 -25.47 8.25 1.53
N ARG A 86 -24.27 7.67 1.64
CA ARG A 86 -23.84 6.96 2.89
C ARG A 86 -23.78 7.89 4.09
N ILE A 87 -23.32 9.14 3.89
CA ILE A 87 -23.31 10.16 4.95
C ILE A 87 -24.72 10.50 5.37
N ALA A 88 -25.64 10.69 4.42
CA ALA A 88 -27.05 10.96 4.70
C ALA A 88 -27.70 9.83 5.49
N ASP A 89 -27.54 8.58 5.06
CA ASP A 89 -28.03 7.40 5.77
C ASP A 89 -27.49 7.32 7.20
N PHE A 90 -26.18 7.57 7.38
CA PHE A 90 -25.54 7.57 8.69
C PHE A 90 -26.12 8.67 9.59
N LEU A 91 -26.28 9.89 9.09
CA LEU A 91 -26.82 11.01 9.88
C LEU A 91 -28.28 10.78 10.26
N ILE A 92 -29.10 10.30 9.33
CA ILE A 92 -30.50 9.94 9.59
C ILE A 92 -30.62 8.86 10.68
N ALA A 93 -29.76 7.83 10.60
CA ALA A 93 -29.74 6.76 11.62
C ALA A 93 -29.30 7.25 13.02
N ASN A 94 -28.68 8.42 13.13
CA ASN A 94 -28.27 9.06 14.37
C ASN A 94 -29.12 10.31 14.71
N ASP A 95 -30.34 10.41 14.17
CA ASP A 95 -31.29 11.52 14.41
C ASP A 95 -30.73 12.91 14.07
N LYS A 96 -29.79 12.97 13.11
CA LYS A 96 -29.20 14.21 12.60
C LYS A 96 -29.75 14.56 11.22
N THR A 97 -29.72 15.85 10.90
CA THR A 97 -30.16 16.34 9.58
C THR A 97 -29.20 15.88 8.48
N PRO A 98 -29.66 15.19 7.43
CA PRO A 98 -28.81 14.79 6.33
C PRO A 98 -28.37 16.01 5.48
N PRO A 99 -27.22 15.92 4.75
CA PRO A 99 -26.82 16.93 3.80
C PRO A 99 -27.77 16.91 2.56
N SER A 100 -27.67 17.95 1.75
CA SER A 100 -28.25 17.94 0.41
C SER A 100 -27.54 16.89 -0.48
N ASP A 101 -28.21 16.45 -1.55
CA ASP A 101 -27.63 15.51 -2.53
C ASP A 101 -26.49 16.11 -3.37
N ASP A 102 -26.20 17.42 -3.20
CA ASP A 102 -25.07 18.06 -3.89
C ASP A 102 -23.73 17.58 -3.36
N THR A 103 -22.89 17.13 -4.28
CA THR A 103 -21.55 16.60 -3.96
C THR A 103 -20.51 17.69 -3.74
N GLY A 104 -20.82 18.95 -4.02
CA GLY A 104 -19.87 20.06 -3.99
C GLY A 104 -19.30 20.31 -2.61
N GLU A 105 -20.14 20.29 -1.57
CA GLU A 105 -19.71 20.47 -0.18
C GLU A 105 -18.83 19.33 0.32
N TYR A 106 -19.21 18.09 0.03
CA TYR A 106 -18.40 16.93 0.32
C TYR A 106 -17.03 16.99 -0.37
N CYS A 107 -17.00 17.37 -1.65
CA CYS A 107 -15.75 17.52 -2.40
C CYS A 107 -14.86 18.62 -1.82
N LYS A 108 -15.43 19.73 -1.37
CA LYS A 108 -14.70 20.82 -0.65
C LYS A 108 -14.16 20.32 0.69
N ALA A 109 -14.98 19.62 1.47
CA ALA A 109 -14.58 19.07 2.76
C ALA A 109 -13.46 18.01 2.61
N ARG A 110 -13.56 17.11 1.62
CA ARG A 110 -12.54 16.10 1.34
C ARG A 110 -11.18 16.71 0.97
N LYS A 111 -11.15 17.88 0.34
CA LYS A 111 -9.91 18.61 0.07
C LYS A 111 -9.19 19.09 1.33
N LYS A 112 -9.91 19.23 2.46
CA LYS A 112 -9.33 19.66 3.75
C LYS A 112 -8.60 18.54 4.49
N LEU A 113 -8.82 17.25 4.14
CA LEU A 113 -8.07 16.17 4.77
C LEU A 113 -6.57 16.43 4.62
N CYS A 114 -5.82 16.34 5.71
CA CYS A 114 -4.37 16.48 5.72
C CYS A 114 -3.70 15.22 5.13
N GLU A 115 -2.78 15.39 4.21
CA GLU A 115 -2.08 14.28 3.56
C GLU A 115 -1.12 13.60 4.53
N GLU A 116 -0.37 14.39 5.29
CA GLU A 116 0.60 13.93 6.28
C GLU A 116 -0.09 13.12 7.39
N ALA A 117 -1.28 13.56 7.82
CA ALA A 117 -2.08 12.82 8.79
C ALA A 117 -2.58 11.48 8.22
N LEU A 118 -2.92 11.41 6.93
CA LEU A 118 -3.30 10.15 6.29
C LEU A 118 -2.11 9.18 6.17
N HIS A 119 -0.90 9.69 5.92
CA HIS A 119 0.33 8.89 5.94
C HIS A 119 0.59 8.34 7.35
N ASP A 120 0.61 9.20 8.37
CA ASP A 120 0.81 8.77 9.76
C ASP A 120 -0.21 7.70 10.18
N LEU A 121 -1.47 7.83 9.76
CA LEU A 121 -2.50 6.79 10.01
C LEU A 121 -2.13 5.44 9.40
N VAL A 122 -1.56 5.41 8.20
CA VAL A 122 -1.10 4.16 7.57
C VAL A 122 0.01 3.52 8.38
N VAL A 123 1.02 4.31 8.77
CA VAL A 123 2.20 3.84 9.51
C VAL A 123 1.80 3.37 10.93
N GLU A 124 1.03 4.19 11.66
CA GLU A 124 0.61 3.84 13.03
C GLU A 124 -0.33 2.61 13.05
N ALA A 125 -1.25 2.50 12.07
CA ALA A 125 -2.08 1.31 11.94
C ALA A 125 -1.21 0.06 11.72
N ALA A 126 -0.22 0.14 10.85
CA ALA A 126 0.68 -0.97 10.60
C ALA A 126 1.51 -1.34 11.83
N GLY A 127 2.09 -0.37 12.54
CA GLY A 127 2.88 -0.59 13.75
C GLY A 127 2.08 -1.34 14.81
N LYS A 128 0.81 -0.99 15.02
CA LYS A 128 -0.07 -1.69 15.95
C LYS A 128 -0.40 -3.12 15.51
N ILE A 129 -0.58 -3.36 14.21
CA ILE A 129 -0.82 -4.69 13.68
C ILE A 129 0.45 -5.56 13.85
N GLU A 130 1.63 -5.00 13.59
CA GLU A 130 2.91 -5.69 13.77
C GLU A 130 3.17 -6.05 15.25
N TYR A 131 2.88 -5.13 16.16
CA TYR A 131 3.01 -5.37 17.60
C TYR A 131 2.17 -6.55 18.11
N LEU A 132 1.03 -6.81 17.50
CA LEU A 132 0.13 -7.89 17.87
C LEU A 132 0.43 -9.22 17.15
N ALA A 133 1.37 -9.22 16.21
CA ALA A 133 1.74 -10.42 15.48
C ALA A 133 2.40 -11.46 16.42
N PRO A 134 1.85 -12.69 16.52
CA PRO A 134 2.49 -13.75 17.28
C PRO A 134 3.89 -14.06 16.77
N GLU A 135 4.80 -14.46 17.64
CA GLU A 135 6.17 -14.84 17.27
C GLU A 135 6.21 -15.96 16.20
N SER A 136 5.20 -16.85 16.22
CA SER A 136 5.06 -17.91 15.21
C SER A 136 4.85 -17.43 13.78
N TRP A 137 4.45 -16.16 13.58
CA TRP A 137 4.33 -15.55 12.25
C TRP A 137 5.65 -14.92 11.77
N LEU A 138 6.58 -14.70 12.69
CA LEU A 138 7.87 -14.07 12.38
C LEU A 138 8.82 -15.07 11.72
N TRP A 139 9.62 -14.58 10.80
CA TRP A 139 10.66 -15.40 10.23
C TRP A 139 11.83 -15.55 11.22
N ARG A 140 11.93 -16.73 11.87
CA ARG A 140 12.97 -17.02 12.87
C ARG A 140 13.05 -15.95 13.97
N GLY A 141 11.89 -15.50 14.47
CA GLY A 141 11.81 -14.46 15.51
C GLY A 141 12.19 -13.06 15.01
N ARG A 142 12.20 -12.82 13.70
CA ARG A 142 12.52 -11.53 13.08
C ARG A 142 11.40 -11.03 12.19
N HIS A 143 11.21 -9.72 12.17
CA HIS A 143 10.30 -9.07 11.24
C HIS A 143 10.97 -9.01 9.86
N ALA A 144 10.48 -9.80 8.91
CA ALA A 144 10.88 -9.70 7.52
C ALA A 144 9.99 -8.70 6.80
N LYS A 145 10.59 -7.74 6.14
CA LYS A 145 9.94 -6.70 5.34
C LYS A 145 10.17 -6.98 3.86
N LEU A 146 9.13 -6.88 3.08
CA LEU A 146 9.16 -7.08 1.64
C LEU A 146 9.02 -5.74 0.96
N VAL A 147 9.87 -5.42 0.00
CA VAL A 147 9.78 -4.17 -0.77
C VAL A 147 9.65 -4.45 -2.25
N ASP A 148 8.74 -3.71 -2.90
CA ASP A 148 8.63 -3.69 -4.36
C ASP A 148 7.92 -2.41 -4.82
N GLY A 149 8.08 -2.08 -6.10
CA GLY A 149 7.46 -0.92 -6.71
C GLY A 149 6.30 -1.28 -7.63
N PHE A 150 5.45 -0.30 -7.88
CA PHE A 150 4.38 -0.41 -8.86
C PHE A 150 4.04 0.95 -9.46
N THR A 151 3.18 0.94 -10.46
CA THR A 151 2.68 2.17 -11.09
C THR A 151 1.17 2.23 -10.99
N ALA A 152 0.64 3.46 -10.90
CA ALA A 152 -0.78 3.74 -10.91
C ALA A 152 -1.07 4.89 -11.89
N THR A 153 -2.20 4.79 -12.58
CA THR A 153 -2.68 5.83 -13.51
C THR A 153 -3.80 6.64 -12.88
N MET A 154 -4.02 7.84 -13.37
CA MET A 154 -5.03 8.76 -12.89
C MET A 154 -5.72 9.48 -14.03
N PRO A 155 -6.83 10.22 -13.79
CA PRO A 155 -7.53 10.97 -14.82
C PRO A 155 -6.61 11.95 -15.57
N ASP A 156 -6.79 12.00 -16.89
CA ASP A 156 -6.04 12.87 -17.78
C ASP A 156 -6.56 14.32 -17.66
N THR A 157 -5.96 15.05 -16.70
CA THR A 157 -6.20 16.47 -16.48
C THR A 157 -4.88 17.22 -16.61
N PRO A 158 -4.90 18.52 -16.99
CA PRO A 158 -3.68 19.33 -17.09
C PRO A 158 -2.86 19.33 -15.79
N GLU A 159 -3.54 19.40 -14.65
CA GLU A 159 -2.89 19.42 -13.32
C GLU A 159 -2.20 18.09 -13.01
N ASN A 160 -2.87 16.95 -13.28
CA ASN A 160 -2.27 15.63 -13.08
C ASN A 160 -1.12 15.39 -14.06
N GLN A 161 -1.22 15.84 -15.31
CA GLN A 161 -0.11 15.74 -16.29
C GLN A 161 1.09 16.61 -15.90
N ALA A 162 0.87 17.73 -15.25
CA ALA A 162 1.95 18.60 -14.79
C ALA A 162 2.80 17.97 -13.69
N GLU A 163 2.17 17.28 -12.72
CA GLU A 163 2.86 16.65 -11.59
C GLU A 163 3.27 15.20 -11.89
N PHE A 164 2.41 14.44 -12.57
CA PHE A 164 2.61 13.03 -12.90
C PHE A 164 2.54 12.82 -14.43
N PRO A 165 3.52 13.29 -15.19
CA PRO A 165 3.46 13.25 -16.64
C PRO A 165 3.32 11.82 -17.17
N GLN A 166 2.65 11.68 -18.33
CA GLN A 166 2.61 10.42 -19.07
C GLN A 166 4.00 9.90 -19.41
N GLN A 167 4.08 8.62 -19.77
CA GLN A 167 5.37 8.03 -20.21
C GLN A 167 5.91 8.73 -21.46
N THR A 168 7.20 9.06 -21.45
CA THR A 168 7.90 9.76 -22.55
C THR A 168 7.94 8.96 -23.85
N ALA A 169 7.83 7.62 -23.79
CA ALA A 169 7.75 6.75 -24.95
C ALA A 169 6.42 6.87 -25.73
N GLN A 170 5.39 7.47 -25.12
CA GLN A 170 4.09 7.69 -25.74
C GLN A 170 4.02 9.09 -26.35
N LYS A 171 3.33 9.22 -27.49
CA LYS A 171 3.06 10.53 -28.09
C LYS A 171 2.35 11.44 -27.09
N PRO A 172 2.71 12.74 -27.01
CA PRO A 172 2.05 13.69 -26.11
C PRO A 172 0.52 13.71 -26.30
N GLY A 173 -0.22 13.70 -25.19
CA GLY A 173 -1.69 13.75 -25.17
C GLY A 173 -2.40 12.43 -25.49
N ILE A 174 -1.69 11.29 -25.51
CA ILE A 174 -2.27 9.96 -25.69
C ILE A 174 -2.20 9.14 -24.39
N GLY A 175 -1.16 9.33 -23.58
CA GLY A 175 -0.93 8.62 -22.35
C GLY A 175 -1.67 9.25 -21.17
N PHE A 176 -2.02 8.39 -20.19
CA PHE A 176 -2.52 8.87 -18.91
C PHE A 176 -1.37 9.35 -18.02
N PRO A 177 -1.64 10.32 -17.15
CA PRO A 177 -0.72 10.65 -16.06
C PRO A 177 -0.43 9.40 -15.23
N ILE A 178 0.83 9.23 -14.83
CA ILE A 178 1.28 8.01 -14.18
C ILE A 178 2.23 8.32 -13.02
N MET A 179 1.92 7.77 -11.83
CA MET A 179 2.81 7.78 -10.69
C MET A 179 3.55 6.45 -10.58
N ARG A 180 4.74 6.50 -9.97
CA ARG A 180 5.45 5.35 -9.43
C ARG A 180 5.32 5.36 -7.93
N ALA A 181 5.05 4.21 -7.34
CA ALA A 181 5.04 4.02 -5.91
C ALA A 181 5.96 2.86 -5.52
N CYS A 182 6.48 2.92 -4.32
CA CYS A 182 7.22 1.86 -3.67
C CYS A 182 6.58 1.63 -2.31
N VAL A 183 6.42 0.37 -1.89
CA VAL A 183 5.80 0.00 -0.62
C VAL A 183 6.69 -0.98 0.13
N ILE A 184 6.73 -0.83 1.44
CA ILE A 184 7.29 -1.81 2.36
C ILE A 184 6.13 -2.54 3.02
N LEU A 185 6.14 -3.87 2.93
CA LEU A 185 5.09 -4.73 3.49
C LEU A 185 5.68 -5.72 4.50
N SER A 186 4.97 -5.99 5.57
CA SER A 186 5.32 -7.05 6.48
C SER A 186 5.12 -8.44 5.87
N LEU A 187 6.08 -9.33 6.04
CA LEU A 187 5.89 -10.73 5.70
C LEU A 187 4.85 -11.39 6.62
N ALA A 188 4.88 -11.09 7.91
CA ALA A 188 4.03 -11.69 8.92
C ALA A 188 2.55 -11.33 8.73
N THR A 189 2.24 -10.05 8.67
CA THR A 189 0.87 -9.50 8.70
C THR A 189 0.34 -9.14 7.31
N ALA A 190 1.24 -8.96 6.34
CA ALA A 190 0.99 -8.43 5.02
C ALA A 190 0.44 -6.98 5.02
N CYS A 191 0.55 -6.23 6.13
CA CYS A 191 0.23 -4.81 6.12
C CYS A 191 1.33 -3.98 5.44
N VAL A 192 0.95 -2.83 4.88
CA VAL A 192 1.88 -1.82 4.38
C VAL A 192 2.43 -1.06 5.58
N THR A 193 3.72 -1.19 5.85
CA THR A 193 4.39 -0.50 6.96
C THR A 193 4.78 0.92 6.58
N ASP A 194 5.12 1.15 5.32
CA ASP A 194 5.33 2.48 4.76
C ASP A 194 5.24 2.46 3.23
N ALA A 195 5.11 3.63 2.63
CA ALA A 195 5.07 3.83 1.19
C ALA A 195 5.64 5.19 0.79
N ALA A 196 6.24 5.24 -0.39
CA ALA A 196 6.66 6.48 -1.04
C ALA A 196 6.21 6.47 -2.50
N PHE A 197 5.98 7.64 -3.08
CA PHE A 197 5.56 7.75 -4.47
C PHE A 197 6.06 9.05 -5.10
N GLY A 198 6.16 9.04 -6.41
CA GLY A 198 6.55 10.21 -7.20
C GLY A 198 6.14 10.07 -8.66
N PRO A 199 6.51 11.02 -9.53
CA PRO A 199 6.29 10.90 -10.96
C PRO A 199 7.05 9.69 -11.51
N TYR A 200 6.49 9.05 -12.53
CA TYR A 200 7.12 7.89 -13.18
C TYR A 200 8.45 8.22 -13.85
N SER A 201 8.58 9.41 -14.38
CA SER A 201 9.76 9.90 -15.10
C SER A 201 10.37 11.10 -14.39
N GLY A 202 11.69 11.15 -14.30
CA GLY A 202 12.44 12.24 -13.67
C GLY A 202 13.76 11.74 -13.09
N LYS A 203 14.52 12.66 -12.49
CA LYS A 203 15.68 12.31 -11.68
C LYS A 203 15.22 11.90 -10.28
N GLU A 204 15.85 10.89 -9.69
CA GLU A 204 15.55 10.39 -8.34
C GLU A 204 14.06 9.98 -8.14
N THR A 205 13.40 9.49 -9.19
CA THR A 205 12.02 8.99 -9.16
C THR A 205 11.93 7.45 -9.29
N GLY A 206 13.08 6.78 -9.26
CA GLY A 206 13.16 5.32 -9.32
C GLY A 206 12.76 4.66 -8.00
N GLU A 207 12.40 3.39 -8.03
CA GLU A 207 12.01 2.61 -6.85
C GLU A 207 13.07 2.61 -5.75
N THR A 208 14.37 2.61 -6.13
CA THR A 208 15.47 2.70 -5.17
C THR A 208 15.58 4.08 -4.50
N ALA A 209 15.17 5.15 -5.20
CA ALA A 209 15.09 6.48 -4.63
C ALA A 209 13.93 6.55 -3.62
N LEU A 210 12.75 6.07 -4.00
CA LEU A 210 11.60 5.99 -3.12
C LEU A 210 11.86 5.13 -1.88
N LEU A 211 12.59 4.01 -2.01
CA LEU A 211 12.99 3.22 -0.84
C LEU A 211 13.89 4.02 0.11
N ARG A 212 14.80 4.87 -0.41
CA ARG A 212 15.65 5.71 0.46
C ARG A 212 14.85 6.68 1.34
N GLU A 213 13.71 7.17 0.84
CA GLU A 213 12.81 8.03 1.62
C GLU A 213 12.15 7.30 2.79
N MET A 214 12.05 5.97 2.70
CA MET A 214 11.39 5.13 3.70
C MET A 214 12.35 4.37 4.63
N LEU A 215 13.66 4.57 4.53
CA LEU A 215 14.63 3.78 5.32
C LEU A 215 14.46 3.96 6.83
N ASP A 216 13.97 5.11 7.26
CA ASP A 216 13.75 5.43 8.68
C ASP A 216 12.49 4.79 9.26
N SER A 217 11.64 4.18 8.42
CA SER A 217 10.50 3.36 8.85
C SER A 217 10.86 1.89 9.14
N LEU A 218 12.10 1.50 8.92
CA LEU A 218 12.62 0.16 9.23
C LEU A 218 13.23 0.14 10.63
N ASP A 219 12.87 -0.85 11.41
CA ASP A 219 13.36 -1.04 12.76
C ASP A 219 14.68 -1.84 12.80
N GLN A 220 15.45 -1.64 13.87
CA GLN A 220 16.62 -2.48 14.11
C GLN A 220 16.23 -3.96 14.16
N ARG A 221 17.07 -4.82 13.55
CA ARG A 221 16.86 -6.26 13.41
C ARG A 221 15.75 -6.66 12.42
N ASP A 222 15.12 -5.72 11.71
CA ASP A 222 14.33 -6.07 10.53
C ASP A 222 15.20 -6.75 9.47
N VAL A 223 14.60 -7.57 8.62
CA VAL A 223 15.27 -8.15 7.45
C VAL A 223 14.53 -7.68 6.19
N LEU A 224 15.16 -6.81 5.41
CA LEU A 224 14.60 -6.34 4.15
C LEU A 224 14.84 -7.33 3.02
N VAL A 225 13.77 -7.86 2.44
CA VAL A 225 13.80 -8.76 1.30
C VAL A 225 13.38 -8.01 0.04
N ALA A 226 14.27 -7.98 -0.96
CA ALA A 226 14.05 -7.18 -2.16
C ALA A 226 14.55 -7.87 -3.44
N ASP A 227 14.14 -7.35 -4.57
CA ASP A 227 14.60 -7.83 -5.85
C ASP A 227 16.01 -7.28 -6.21
N ARG A 228 16.53 -7.66 -7.37
CA ARG A 228 17.86 -7.25 -7.85
C ARG A 228 18.04 -5.74 -8.08
N HIS A 229 16.95 -4.98 -8.25
CA HIS A 229 17.04 -3.52 -8.46
C HIS A 229 17.54 -2.80 -7.23
N TYR A 230 17.26 -3.36 -6.05
CA TYR A 230 17.69 -2.82 -4.76
C TYR A 230 19.10 -3.31 -4.35
N CYS A 231 19.69 -4.25 -5.09
CA CYS A 231 21.01 -4.82 -4.80
C CYS A 231 22.15 -3.87 -5.19
N SER A 232 22.44 -2.90 -4.35
CA SER A 232 23.57 -1.99 -4.50
C SER A 232 24.37 -1.90 -3.19
N PHE A 233 25.69 -1.63 -3.30
CA PHE A 233 26.54 -1.42 -2.14
C PHE A 233 25.96 -0.35 -1.21
N MET A 234 25.60 0.82 -1.76
CA MET A 234 25.12 1.95 -0.98
C MET A 234 23.81 1.62 -0.25
N MET A 235 22.87 0.95 -0.89
CA MET A 235 21.61 0.55 -0.26
C MET A 235 21.85 -0.42 0.89
N ILE A 236 22.69 -1.43 0.69
CA ILE A 236 23.02 -2.42 1.74
C ILE A 236 23.75 -1.73 2.90
N ALA A 237 24.71 -0.84 2.61
CA ALA A 237 25.42 -0.10 3.65
C ALA A 237 24.48 0.80 4.48
N LEU A 238 23.55 1.50 3.83
CA LEU A 238 22.54 2.34 4.53
C LEU A 238 21.60 1.51 5.42
N LEU A 239 21.23 0.29 4.99
CA LEU A 239 20.45 -0.65 5.81
C LEU A 239 21.27 -1.13 7.01
N MET A 240 22.53 -1.54 6.78
CA MET A 240 23.43 -1.97 7.87
C MET A 240 23.66 -0.89 8.92
N GLN A 241 23.77 0.38 8.52
CA GLN A 241 23.91 1.50 9.47
C GLN A 241 22.67 1.66 10.38
N ARG A 242 21.51 1.24 9.92
CA ARG A 242 20.26 1.22 10.70
C ARG A 242 20.05 -0.07 11.49
N GLY A 243 21.00 -1.00 11.43
CA GLY A 243 20.88 -2.32 12.05
C GLY A 243 19.84 -3.22 11.36
N VAL A 244 19.51 -2.93 10.10
CA VAL A 244 18.59 -3.69 9.25
C VAL A 244 19.39 -4.64 8.38
N ASP A 245 19.01 -5.92 8.38
CA ASP A 245 19.63 -6.90 7.51
C ASP A 245 19.00 -6.88 6.10
N ALA A 246 19.79 -7.22 5.11
CA ALA A 246 19.38 -7.30 3.72
C ALA A 246 19.38 -8.76 3.22
N CYS A 247 18.37 -9.14 2.48
CA CYS A 247 18.30 -10.38 1.71
C CYS A 247 17.80 -10.04 0.29
N VAL A 248 18.72 -9.85 -0.65
CA VAL A 248 18.43 -9.32 -1.97
C VAL A 248 18.98 -10.22 -3.07
N ARG A 249 18.28 -10.27 -4.20
CA ARG A 249 18.81 -10.98 -5.36
C ARG A 249 19.98 -10.22 -5.95
N LEU A 250 21.06 -10.93 -6.26
CA LEU A 250 22.25 -10.33 -6.88
C LEU A 250 21.91 -9.64 -8.19
N HIS A 251 22.43 -8.41 -8.33
CA HIS A 251 22.25 -7.64 -9.56
C HIS A 251 22.95 -8.33 -10.76
N GLN A 252 22.30 -8.36 -11.90
CA GLN A 252 22.76 -9.09 -13.11
C GLN A 252 24.13 -8.67 -13.66
N ARG A 253 24.59 -7.46 -13.32
CA ARG A 253 25.93 -6.94 -13.73
C ARG A 253 27.07 -7.44 -12.84
N ARG A 254 26.75 -8.10 -11.71
CA ARG A 254 27.74 -8.67 -10.81
C ARG A 254 27.94 -10.15 -11.12
N HIS A 255 29.19 -10.56 -11.19
CA HIS A 255 29.58 -11.96 -11.41
C HIS A 255 30.08 -12.54 -10.09
N VAL A 256 29.56 -13.72 -9.74
CA VAL A 256 29.97 -14.46 -8.55
C VAL A 256 31.06 -15.46 -8.89
N ASP A 257 32.14 -15.43 -8.12
CA ASP A 257 33.17 -16.47 -8.14
C ASP A 257 33.30 -17.11 -6.75
N PHE A 258 32.66 -18.25 -6.55
CA PHE A 258 32.65 -18.99 -5.28
C PHE A 258 34.03 -19.59 -4.89
N ARG A 259 35.08 -19.35 -5.64
CA ARG A 259 36.45 -19.68 -5.27
C ARG A 259 37.12 -18.57 -4.45
N ARG A 260 36.52 -17.35 -4.42
CA ARG A 260 36.98 -16.19 -3.66
C ARG A 260 36.24 -16.09 -2.35
N GLY A 261 36.89 -15.41 -1.38
CA GLY A 261 36.33 -15.19 -0.06
C GLY A 261 36.38 -16.44 0.82
N GLU A 262 35.68 -16.40 1.94
CA GLU A 262 35.59 -17.50 2.90
C GLU A 262 34.47 -18.47 2.50
N ARG A 263 34.83 -19.72 2.29
CA ARG A 263 33.86 -20.74 1.85
C ARG A 263 33.06 -21.27 3.03
N LEU A 264 31.75 -21.13 2.98
CA LEU A 264 30.82 -21.71 3.96
C LEU A 264 30.23 -23.04 3.47
N GLY A 265 30.09 -23.23 2.16
CA GLY A 265 29.48 -24.42 1.60
C GLY A 265 29.60 -24.52 0.08
N LYS A 266 28.80 -25.39 -0.54
CA LYS A 266 28.71 -25.49 -2.00
C LYS A 266 27.91 -24.31 -2.54
N CYS A 267 28.55 -23.41 -3.29
CA CYS A 267 27.94 -22.17 -3.79
C CYS A 267 27.43 -21.25 -2.68
N ASP A 268 28.17 -21.17 -1.57
CA ASP A 268 27.89 -20.35 -0.40
C ASP A 268 29.21 -19.87 0.19
N HIS A 269 29.42 -18.56 0.25
CA HIS A 269 30.66 -17.95 0.72
C HIS A 269 30.45 -16.54 1.30
N LEU A 270 31.39 -16.10 2.14
CA LEU A 270 31.51 -14.69 2.51
C LEU A 270 32.45 -13.98 1.54
N ILE A 271 32.08 -12.78 1.16
CA ILE A 271 32.85 -11.94 0.23
C ILE A 271 32.83 -10.48 0.69
N GLU A 272 33.95 -9.80 0.52
CA GLU A 272 34.04 -8.37 0.75
C GLU A 272 33.68 -7.61 -0.53
N TRP A 273 32.74 -6.66 -0.43
CA TRP A 273 32.48 -5.70 -1.48
C TRP A 273 33.16 -4.37 -1.16
N GLN A 274 33.79 -3.77 -2.16
CA GLN A 274 34.44 -2.47 -2.06
C GLN A 274 33.42 -1.37 -2.33
N ARG A 275 33.56 -0.25 -1.59
CA ARG A 275 32.74 0.95 -1.77
C ARG A 275 32.97 1.54 -3.18
N PRO A 276 31.93 1.71 -3.98
CA PRO A 276 32.03 2.40 -5.26
C PRO A 276 32.20 3.91 -5.06
N VAL A 277 32.53 4.61 -6.15
CA VAL A 277 32.55 6.08 -6.17
C VAL A 277 31.20 6.64 -5.72
N LYS A 278 31.26 7.80 -5.03
CA LYS A 278 30.08 8.48 -4.52
C LYS A 278 29.03 8.70 -5.61
N PRO A 279 27.79 8.22 -5.44
CA PRO A 279 26.73 8.50 -6.40
C PRO A 279 26.27 9.96 -6.29
N ALA A 280 25.76 10.51 -7.39
CA ALA A 280 25.37 11.92 -7.46
C ALA A 280 24.24 12.31 -6.49
N TRP A 281 23.42 11.36 -6.06
CA TRP A 281 22.30 11.60 -5.14
C TRP A 281 22.73 11.62 -3.66
N MET A 282 23.98 11.22 -3.32
CA MET A 282 24.47 11.16 -1.95
C MET A 282 25.35 12.38 -1.67
N ASP A 283 25.12 13.04 -0.54
CA ASP A 283 25.97 14.12 -0.06
C ASP A 283 27.33 13.60 0.48
N ASP A 284 28.29 14.50 0.68
CA ASP A 284 29.65 14.14 1.12
C ASP A 284 29.67 13.66 2.56
N GLU A 285 28.81 14.20 3.42
CA GLU A 285 28.71 13.83 4.83
C GLU A 285 28.21 12.40 4.97
N THR A 286 27.09 12.08 4.35
CA THR A 286 26.55 10.70 4.31
C THR A 286 27.56 9.74 3.69
N TYR A 287 28.21 10.10 2.58
CA TYR A 287 29.21 9.24 1.94
C TYR A 287 30.42 8.96 2.85
N ALA A 288 30.85 9.93 3.64
CA ALA A 288 31.96 9.75 4.59
C ALA A 288 31.64 8.74 5.71
N THR A 289 30.36 8.56 6.05
CA THR A 289 29.93 7.55 7.05
C THR A 289 29.85 6.15 6.47
N ILE A 290 29.80 5.97 5.16
CA ILE A 290 29.72 4.67 4.50
C ILE A 290 31.08 3.96 4.60
N PRO A 291 31.13 2.69 5.08
CA PRO A 291 32.37 1.94 5.21
C PRO A 291 33.03 1.69 3.85
N GLU A 292 34.35 1.60 3.81
CA GLU A 292 35.11 1.32 2.57
C GLU A 292 34.84 -0.10 2.05
N THR A 293 34.57 -1.03 2.96
CA THR A 293 34.23 -2.42 2.63
C THR A 293 33.05 -2.88 3.45
N ILE A 294 32.26 -3.79 2.90
CA ILE A 294 31.22 -4.53 3.61
C ILE A 294 31.39 -6.02 3.34
N THR A 295 31.30 -6.83 4.40
CA THR A 295 31.26 -8.29 4.26
C THR A 295 29.83 -8.73 4.00
N LEU A 296 29.64 -9.53 2.97
CA LEU A 296 28.35 -10.05 2.55
C LEU A 296 28.44 -11.56 2.33
N ARG A 297 27.31 -12.23 2.46
CA ARG A 297 27.20 -13.63 2.09
C ARG A 297 26.48 -13.74 0.74
N GLU A 298 27.12 -14.43 -0.21
CA GLU A 298 26.51 -14.78 -1.48
C GLU A 298 26.20 -16.29 -1.48
N THR A 299 24.94 -16.61 -1.68
CA THR A 299 24.49 -18.01 -1.77
C THR A 299 23.71 -18.26 -3.04
N ARG A 300 23.90 -19.42 -3.67
CA ARG A 300 23.26 -19.78 -4.93
C ARG A 300 22.47 -21.08 -4.76
N TYR A 301 21.22 -21.03 -5.15
CA TYR A 301 20.31 -22.17 -5.12
C TYR A 301 19.51 -22.32 -6.40
N ARG A 302 18.96 -23.50 -6.59
CA ARG A 302 18.08 -23.81 -7.72
C ARG A 302 16.64 -23.79 -7.27
N VAL A 303 15.81 -23.06 -8.01
CA VAL A 303 14.36 -23.09 -7.85
C VAL A 303 13.82 -24.02 -8.93
N THR A 304 13.26 -25.13 -8.50
CA THR A 304 12.58 -26.07 -9.38
C THR A 304 11.09 -25.98 -9.10
N GLU A 305 10.33 -25.47 -10.06
CA GLU A 305 8.86 -25.45 -10.02
C GLU A 305 8.35 -26.34 -11.13
N ASP A 306 7.37 -27.19 -10.84
CA ASP A 306 6.73 -28.05 -11.85
C ASP A 306 6.17 -27.20 -13.00
N GLY A 307 6.48 -27.61 -14.23
CA GLY A 307 6.05 -26.89 -15.44
C GLY A 307 6.80 -25.61 -15.78
N ARG A 308 7.87 -25.27 -15.03
CA ARG A 308 8.73 -24.11 -15.31
C ARG A 308 10.18 -24.52 -15.48
N ARG A 309 10.93 -23.72 -16.26
CA ARG A 309 12.38 -23.92 -16.35
C ARG A 309 13.02 -23.70 -14.99
N THR A 310 13.83 -24.65 -14.54
CA THR A 310 14.68 -24.49 -13.36
C THR A 310 15.47 -23.19 -13.46
N LYS A 311 15.32 -22.32 -12.47
CA LYS A 311 16.06 -21.06 -12.38
C LYS A 311 17.12 -21.18 -11.31
N THR A 312 18.33 -20.75 -11.63
CA THR A 312 19.38 -20.55 -10.66
C THR A 312 19.33 -19.11 -10.16
N LEU A 313 19.21 -18.93 -8.87
CA LEU A 313 19.19 -17.63 -8.22
C LEU A 313 20.42 -17.49 -7.32
N THR A 314 21.04 -16.32 -7.36
CA THR A 314 22.05 -15.94 -6.37
C THR A 314 21.48 -14.81 -5.52
N VAL A 315 21.53 -15.00 -4.21
CA VAL A 315 21.07 -14.04 -3.21
C VAL A 315 22.30 -13.51 -2.48
N VAL A 316 22.24 -12.24 -2.14
CA VAL A 316 23.22 -11.53 -1.31
C VAL A 316 22.54 -11.14 -0.03
N THR A 317 23.21 -11.37 1.10
CA THR A 317 22.64 -11.07 2.41
C THR A 317 23.71 -10.61 3.40
N THR A 318 23.29 -9.85 4.41
CA THR A 318 24.08 -9.48 5.58
C THR A 318 23.95 -10.50 6.73
N LEU A 319 23.15 -11.56 6.56
CA LEU A 319 22.99 -12.68 7.49
C LEU A 319 24.18 -13.65 7.32
N LEU A 320 25.32 -13.37 7.99
CA LEU A 320 26.59 -13.98 7.71
C LEU A 320 26.77 -15.36 8.35
N ASP A 321 26.22 -15.59 9.56
CA ASP A 321 26.45 -16.82 10.33
C ASP A 321 25.70 -18.02 9.71
N PRO A 322 26.42 -19.04 9.17
CA PRO A 322 25.79 -20.21 8.56
C PRO A 322 25.13 -21.14 9.58
N ASN A 323 25.52 -21.07 10.85
CA ASN A 323 24.94 -21.89 11.91
C ASN A 323 23.58 -21.35 12.36
N GLN A 324 23.43 -20.01 12.36
CA GLN A 324 22.17 -19.35 12.68
C GLN A 324 21.23 -19.32 11.46
N TYR A 325 21.78 -19.07 10.27
CA TYR A 325 21.02 -18.96 9.02
C TYR A 325 21.65 -19.86 7.96
N THR A 326 21.10 -21.06 7.76
CA THR A 326 21.61 -21.96 6.72
C THR A 326 21.30 -21.41 5.31
N ALA A 327 21.96 -21.94 4.29
CA ALA A 327 21.71 -21.55 2.90
C ALA A 327 20.24 -21.79 2.50
N GLU A 328 19.64 -22.86 3.03
CA GLU A 328 18.22 -23.19 2.84
C GLU A 328 17.29 -22.13 3.48
N ASN A 329 17.65 -21.63 4.66
CA ASN A 329 16.88 -20.55 5.31
C ASN A 329 16.92 -19.25 4.51
N ILE A 330 18.09 -18.91 3.94
CA ILE A 330 18.23 -17.74 3.06
C ILE A 330 17.42 -17.95 1.77
N ALA A 331 17.42 -19.15 1.20
CA ALA A 331 16.63 -19.49 0.03
C ALA A 331 15.12 -19.41 0.30
N GLU A 332 14.66 -19.93 1.45
CA GLU A 332 13.30 -19.84 1.93
C GLU A 332 12.87 -18.36 2.09
N LEU A 333 13.66 -17.57 2.82
CA LEU A 333 13.39 -16.14 3.05
C LEU A 333 13.23 -15.39 1.73
N TYR A 334 14.17 -15.59 0.81
CA TYR A 334 14.07 -14.95 -0.49
C TYR A 334 12.87 -15.46 -1.30
N GLY A 335 12.49 -16.70 -1.13
CA GLY A 335 11.28 -17.29 -1.73
C GLY A 335 10.01 -16.52 -1.36
N PHE A 336 9.92 -16.00 -0.13
CA PHE A 336 8.81 -15.18 0.33
C PHE A 336 8.69 -13.83 -0.39
N ARG A 337 9.73 -13.35 -1.09
CA ARG A 337 9.67 -12.13 -1.90
C ARG A 337 8.45 -12.10 -2.84
N TRP A 338 8.06 -13.25 -3.38
CA TRP A 338 6.90 -13.34 -4.26
C TRP A 338 5.60 -12.84 -3.62
N ASN A 339 5.51 -12.85 -2.30
CA ASN A 339 4.31 -12.39 -1.60
C ASN A 339 4.05 -10.88 -1.81
N VAL A 340 5.10 -10.05 -1.98
CA VAL A 340 4.90 -8.61 -2.23
C VAL A 340 4.16 -8.37 -3.54
N GLU A 341 4.45 -9.14 -4.57
CA GLU A 341 3.75 -9.04 -5.87
C GLU A 341 2.25 -9.39 -5.74
N LEU A 342 1.93 -10.39 -4.90
CA LEU A 342 0.54 -10.76 -4.62
C LEU A 342 -0.18 -9.68 -3.79
N ASP A 343 0.49 -9.06 -2.84
CA ASP A 343 -0.09 -8.01 -2.01
C ASP A 343 -0.31 -6.73 -2.82
N ILE A 344 0.66 -6.32 -3.63
CA ILE A 344 0.52 -5.22 -4.59
C ILE A 344 -0.63 -5.48 -5.57
N LEU A 345 -0.77 -6.72 -6.05
CA LEU A 345 -1.89 -7.10 -6.91
C LEU A 345 -3.25 -6.85 -6.23
N ARG A 346 -3.37 -7.12 -4.93
CA ARG A 346 -4.59 -6.85 -4.16
C ARG A 346 -4.84 -5.36 -3.98
N ILE A 347 -3.81 -4.59 -3.66
CA ILE A 347 -3.89 -3.13 -3.58
C ILE A 347 -4.33 -2.56 -4.93
N LYS A 348 -3.74 -3.01 -6.02
CA LYS A 348 -4.04 -2.54 -7.37
C LYS A 348 -5.42 -2.96 -7.86
N GLN A 349 -5.75 -4.25 -7.77
CA GLN A 349 -6.94 -4.82 -8.39
C GLN A 349 -8.15 -4.88 -7.46
N THR A 350 -7.96 -5.24 -6.19
CA THR A 350 -9.11 -5.34 -5.26
C THR A 350 -9.53 -3.96 -4.76
N LEU A 351 -8.56 -3.05 -4.54
CA LEU A 351 -8.85 -1.67 -4.13
C LEU A 351 -8.75 -0.66 -5.28
N ASN A 352 -8.53 -1.12 -6.51
CA ASN A 352 -8.48 -0.32 -7.74
C ASN A 352 -7.47 0.85 -7.70
N LEU A 353 -6.34 0.68 -7.01
CA LEU A 353 -5.32 1.72 -6.93
C LEU A 353 -4.58 1.92 -8.26
N ASP A 354 -4.57 0.94 -9.16
CA ASP A 354 -4.00 1.07 -10.51
C ASP A 354 -4.74 2.09 -11.40
N HIS A 355 -5.99 2.43 -11.05
CA HIS A 355 -6.83 3.41 -11.74
C HIS A 355 -7.47 4.37 -10.74
N MET A 356 -6.69 5.34 -10.28
CA MET A 356 -7.18 6.39 -9.38
C MET A 356 -8.24 7.28 -10.06
N ARG A 357 -9.07 7.94 -9.27
CA ARG A 357 -10.23 8.71 -9.79
C ARG A 357 -10.15 10.20 -9.53
N CYS A 358 -9.26 10.63 -8.65
CA CYS A 358 -9.11 12.03 -8.31
C CYS A 358 -8.47 12.83 -9.45
N LYS A 359 -9.02 14.05 -9.68
CA LYS A 359 -8.70 14.88 -10.85
C LYS A 359 -7.60 15.91 -10.59
N THR A 360 -7.13 16.03 -9.36
CA THR A 360 -6.04 16.96 -8.99
C THR A 360 -4.96 16.21 -8.24
N PRO A 361 -3.69 16.58 -8.37
CA PRO A 361 -2.57 15.90 -7.73
C PRO A 361 -2.72 15.76 -6.22
N THR A 362 -3.10 16.84 -5.54
CA THR A 362 -3.35 16.82 -4.09
C THR A 362 -4.40 15.77 -3.70
N MET A 363 -5.47 15.63 -4.48
CA MET A 363 -6.48 14.62 -4.19
C MET A 363 -6.04 13.21 -4.59
N VAL A 364 -5.19 13.07 -5.61
CA VAL A 364 -4.56 11.79 -5.98
C VAL A 364 -3.69 11.28 -4.84
N ARG A 365 -2.86 12.13 -4.23
CA ARG A 365 -2.04 11.78 -3.07
C ARG A 365 -2.90 11.31 -1.89
N LYS A 366 -3.99 12.05 -1.58
CA LYS A 366 -4.94 11.66 -0.52
C LYS A 366 -5.67 10.36 -0.84
N GLU A 367 -6.04 10.12 -2.10
CA GLU A 367 -6.63 8.86 -2.54
C GLU A 367 -5.65 7.69 -2.36
N PHE A 368 -4.38 7.90 -2.67
CA PHE A 368 -3.31 6.92 -2.46
C PHE A 368 -3.23 6.50 -0.99
N TRP A 369 -3.02 7.45 -0.08
CA TRP A 369 -2.90 7.18 1.35
C TRP A 369 -4.18 6.57 1.95
N THR A 370 -5.34 7.10 1.57
CA THR A 370 -6.63 6.54 2.03
C THR A 370 -6.82 5.10 1.56
N THR A 371 -6.33 4.75 0.37
CA THR A 371 -6.41 3.36 -0.14
C THR A 371 -5.47 2.44 0.64
N LEU A 372 -4.26 2.88 0.97
CA LEU A 372 -3.33 2.10 1.80
C LEU A 372 -3.85 1.94 3.23
N LEU A 373 -4.46 3.00 3.80
CA LEU A 373 -5.14 2.90 5.10
C LEU A 373 -6.27 1.86 5.05
N ALA A 374 -7.13 1.92 4.05
CA ALA A 374 -8.19 0.95 3.86
C ALA A 374 -7.64 -0.48 3.72
N TYR A 375 -6.53 -0.66 3.00
CA TYR A 375 -5.84 -1.93 2.89
C TYR A 375 -5.39 -2.44 4.26
N ASN A 376 -4.72 -1.62 5.06
CA ASN A 376 -4.24 -1.98 6.40
C ASN A 376 -5.40 -2.31 7.34
N LEU A 377 -6.52 -1.59 7.29
CA LEU A 377 -7.71 -1.89 8.08
C LEU A 377 -8.27 -3.28 7.75
N ILE A 378 -8.37 -3.65 6.48
CA ILE A 378 -8.77 -5.01 6.08
C ILE A 378 -7.74 -6.06 6.55
N ARG A 379 -6.43 -5.77 6.46
CA ARG A 379 -5.38 -6.65 6.98
C ARG A 379 -5.50 -6.87 8.48
N ARG A 380 -5.87 -5.83 9.23
CA ARG A 380 -6.11 -5.97 10.66
C ARG A 380 -7.22 -6.98 10.95
N VAL A 381 -8.37 -6.84 10.29
CA VAL A 381 -9.48 -7.82 10.47
C VAL A 381 -9.03 -9.25 10.14
N ILE A 382 -8.22 -9.40 9.10
CA ILE A 382 -7.64 -10.70 8.73
C ILE A 382 -6.71 -11.21 9.83
N CYS A 383 -5.85 -10.36 10.40
CA CYS A 383 -4.93 -10.75 11.48
C CYS A 383 -5.71 -11.17 12.75
N ASP A 384 -6.75 -10.41 13.12
CA ASP A 384 -7.57 -10.77 14.29
C ASP A 384 -8.31 -12.10 14.10
N ALA A 385 -8.86 -12.34 12.91
CA ALA A 385 -9.45 -13.62 12.56
C ALA A 385 -8.41 -14.75 12.57
N ALA A 386 -7.19 -14.47 12.12
CA ALA A 386 -6.10 -15.44 12.12
C ALA A 386 -5.62 -15.77 13.53
N ILE A 387 -5.45 -14.77 14.41
CA ILE A 387 -5.11 -14.98 15.82
C ILE A 387 -6.18 -15.82 16.52
N MET A 388 -7.46 -15.48 16.34
CA MET A 388 -8.59 -16.19 16.97
C MET A 388 -8.65 -17.68 16.61
N HIS A 389 -8.15 -18.05 15.42
CA HIS A 389 -8.27 -19.40 14.88
C HIS A 389 -6.92 -20.10 14.62
N ASP A 390 -5.84 -19.59 15.19
CA ASP A 390 -4.46 -20.11 15.04
C ASP A 390 -4.07 -20.36 13.57
N LYS A 391 -4.28 -19.34 12.74
CA LYS A 391 -3.99 -19.37 11.29
C LYS A 391 -2.94 -18.34 10.91
N LEU A 392 -2.32 -18.54 9.77
CA LEU A 392 -1.47 -17.51 9.17
C LEU A 392 -2.34 -16.50 8.39
N PRO A 393 -2.15 -15.18 8.55
CA PRO A 393 -2.96 -14.15 7.88
C PRO A 393 -2.95 -14.29 6.35
N ARG A 394 -1.84 -14.72 5.79
CA ARG A 394 -1.69 -14.92 4.33
C ARG A 394 -2.48 -16.10 3.79
N ARG A 395 -2.96 -17.02 4.65
CA ARG A 395 -3.86 -18.11 4.27
C ARG A 395 -5.31 -17.64 4.14
N ILE A 396 -5.67 -16.49 4.68
CA ILE A 396 -7.02 -15.92 4.58
C ILE A 396 -7.11 -15.00 3.34
N SER A 397 -8.18 -15.14 2.57
CA SER A 397 -8.38 -14.43 1.31
C SER A 397 -8.71 -12.95 1.53
N PHE A 398 -7.82 -12.05 1.17
CA PHE A 398 -8.04 -10.60 1.22
C PHE A 398 -9.29 -10.16 0.46
N THR A 399 -9.42 -10.58 -0.81
CA THR A 399 -10.55 -10.17 -1.66
C THR A 399 -11.90 -10.64 -1.11
N ARG A 400 -11.99 -11.88 -0.62
CA ARG A 400 -13.23 -12.39 -0.02
C ARG A 400 -13.54 -11.69 1.30
N THR A 401 -12.54 -11.37 2.10
CA THR A 401 -12.70 -10.58 3.33
C THR A 401 -13.22 -9.19 3.02
N CYS A 402 -12.65 -8.51 2.03
CA CYS A 402 -13.11 -7.19 1.58
C CYS A 402 -14.59 -7.23 1.17
N VAL A 403 -15.00 -8.21 0.35
CA VAL A 403 -16.41 -8.42 -0.04
C VAL A 403 -17.30 -8.67 1.18
N THR A 404 -16.85 -9.48 2.13
CA THR A 404 -17.61 -9.78 3.35
C THR A 404 -17.81 -8.54 4.22
N ILE A 405 -16.77 -7.72 4.39
CA ILE A 405 -16.86 -6.46 5.14
C ILE A 405 -17.80 -5.50 4.43
N LEU A 406 -17.67 -5.30 3.11
CA LEU A 406 -18.54 -4.43 2.34
C LEU A 406 -20.02 -4.86 2.39
N ALA A 407 -20.29 -6.16 2.32
CA ALA A 407 -21.65 -6.68 2.46
C ALA A 407 -22.24 -6.44 3.86
N SER A 408 -21.39 -6.34 4.88
CA SER A 408 -21.80 -6.05 6.27
C SER A 408 -21.77 -4.54 6.59
N TRP A 409 -21.33 -3.70 5.67
CA TRP A 409 -21.06 -2.26 5.89
C TRP A 409 -22.27 -1.50 6.45
N SER A 410 -23.44 -1.63 5.82
CA SER A 410 -24.65 -0.94 6.25
C SER A 410 -25.09 -1.38 7.67
N ASN A 411 -24.97 -2.67 7.97
CA ASN A 411 -25.31 -3.18 9.30
C ASN A 411 -24.30 -2.72 10.37
N LEU A 412 -23.03 -2.60 10.00
CA LEU A 412 -21.96 -2.09 10.85
C LEU A 412 -22.16 -0.59 11.11
N SER A 413 -22.49 0.19 10.09
CA SER A 413 -22.70 1.64 10.20
C SER A 413 -23.96 2.01 10.98
N LEU A 414 -24.95 1.14 11.04
CA LEU A 414 -26.20 1.37 11.78
C LEU A 414 -26.16 0.87 13.24
N GLY A 415 -25.01 0.37 13.72
CA GLY A 415 -24.89 -0.14 15.09
C GLY A 415 -25.82 -1.33 15.43
N LEU A 416 -26.34 -2.01 14.41
CA LEU A 416 -27.34 -3.07 14.56
C LEU A 416 -26.78 -4.40 15.12
N ARG A 417 -25.51 -4.43 15.52
CA ARG A 417 -24.84 -5.67 15.94
C ARG A 417 -24.06 -5.51 17.25
N GLY A 418 -24.34 -6.39 18.21
CA GLY A 418 -23.57 -6.52 19.44
C GLY A 418 -22.28 -7.33 19.29
N VAL A 419 -21.50 -7.41 20.37
CA VAL A 419 -20.19 -8.10 20.47
C VAL A 419 -20.19 -9.53 19.88
N SER A 420 -21.30 -10.27 20.03
CA SER A 420 -21.46 -11.62 19.45
C SER A 420 -21.42 -11.63 17.91
N SER A 421 -21.82 -10.54 17.27
CA SER A 421 -21.81 -10.44 15.79
C SER A 421 -20.42 -10.26 15.21
N ILE A 422 -19.51 -9.60 15.94
CA ILE A 422 -18.13 -9.40 15.53
C ILE A 422 -17.38 -10.72 15.57
N ARG A 423 -17.56 -11.47 16.64
CA ARG A 423 -17.00 -12.81 16.75
C ARG A 423 -17.44 -13.68 15.58
N VAL A 424 -18.73 -13.70 15.27
CA VAL A 424 -19.27 -14.44 14.11
C VAL A 424 -18.68 -13.94 12.79
N LEU A 425 -18.46 -12.63 12.63
CA LEU A 425 -17.80 -12.07 11.43
C LEU A 425 -16.36 -12.57 11.32
N LEU A 426 -15.58 -12.55 12.40
CA LEU A 426 -14.21 -13.05 12.42
C LEU A 426 -14.15 -14.56 12.17
N GLU A 427 -15.04 -15.34 12.77
CA GLU A 427 -15.20 -16.79 12.49
C GLU A 427 -15.45 -17.04 11.00
N ARG A 428 -16.37 -16.28 10.39
CA ARG A 428 -16.63 -16.38 8.94
C ARG A 428 -15.42 -16.00 8.10
N ILE A 429 -14.69 -14.94 8.48
CA ILE A 429 -13.48 -14.49 7.77
C ILE A 429 -12.39 -15.54 7.85
N ALA A 430 -12.20 -16.18 9.01
CA ALA A 430 -11.22 -17.24 9.19
C ALA A 430 -11.46 -18.46 8.26
N LEU A 431 -12.72 -18.68 7.84
CA LEU A 431 -13.07 -19.74 6.88
C LEU A 431 -12.81 -19.37 5.41
N LEU A 432 -12.48 -18.10 5.14
CA LEU A 432 -12.21 -17.62 3.77
C LEU A 432 -10.79 -17.97 3.29
N GLU A 433 -10.36 -19.18 3.42
CA GLU A 433 -9.00 -19.59 3.09
C GLU A 433 -8.71 -19.49 1.59
N VAL A 434 -7.46 -19.14 1.28
CA VAL A 434 -6.90 -19.25 -0.06
C VAL A 434 -6.66 -20.73 -0.33
N PRO A 435 -7.27 -21.31 -1.36
CA PRO A 435 -7.06 -22.73 -1.68
C PRO A 435 -5.60 -22.99 -2.04
N ASP A 436 -5.04 -24.03 -1.46
CA ASP A 436 -3.74 -24.54 -1.88
C ASP A 436 -3.94 -25.31 -3.20
N ARG A 437 -3.17 -24.91 -4.23
CA ARG A 437 -3.26 -25.50 -5.57
C ARG A 437 -1.87 -25.87 -6.07
N PRO A 438 -1.21 -26.86 -5.43
CA PRO A 438 0.10 -27.31 -5.87
C PRO A 438 0.02 -27.83 -7.31
N GLY A 439 1.03 -27.53 -8.11
CA GLY A 439 1.11 -27.97 -9.49
C GLY A 439 0.16 -27.26 -10.47
N ARG A 440 -0.54 -26.19 -10.07
CA ARG A 440 -1.37 -25.42 -11.00
C ARG A 440 -0.50 -24.71 -12.05
N ILE A 441 -0.64 -25.11 -13.29
CA ILE A 441 -0.01 -24.48 -14.45
C ILE A 441 -1.09 -23.70 -15.20
N GLU A 442 -0.95 -22.37 -15.28
CA GLU A 442 -1.86 -21.53 -16.05
C GLU A 442 -1.11 -20.91 -17.24
N PRO A 443 -1.61 -21.09 -18.47
CA PRO A 443 -1.05 -20.40 -19.61
C PRO A 443 -1.22 -18.88 -19.44
N ARG A 444 -0.13 -18.12 -19.56
CA ARG A 444 -0.15 -16.66 -19.48
C ARG A 444 -0.64 -16.04 -20.79
N VAL A 445 -1.86 -16.42 -21.19
CA VAL A 445 -2.53 -15.93 -22.41
C VAL A 445 -3.89 -15.35 -22.04
N LEU A 446 -4.23 -14.24 -22.68
CA LEU A 446 -5.52 -13.58 -22.47
C LEU A 446 -6.40 -13.79 -23.71
N LYS A 447 -7.65 -14.17 -23.50
CA LYS A 447 -8.68 -14.05 -24.53
C LYS A 447 -8.92 -12.57 -24.80
N ARG A 448 -8.59 -12.12 -26.02
CA ARG A 448 -8.81 -10.73 -26.42
C ARG A 448 -10.31 -10.47 -26.61
N ARG A 449 -10.88 -9.51 -25.87
CA ARG A 449 -12.22 -8.99 -26.14
C ARG A 449 -12.11 -7.91 -27.21
N ARG A 450 -13.05 -7.86 -28.16
CA ARG A 450 -13.17 -6.73 -29.08
C ARG A 450 -13.56 -5.50 -28.28
N HIS A 451 -12.84 -4.40 -28.47
CA HIS A 451 -13.23 -3.09 -27.96
C HIS A 451 -14.27 -2.48 -28.91
N GLN A 452 -15.24 -1.76 -28.36
CA GLN A 452 -16.28 -1.09 -29.14
C GLN A 452 -15.70 0.00 -30.05
N TYR A 453 -14.62 0.65 -29.60
CA TYR A 453 -13.92 1.71 -30.31
C TYR A 453 -12.44 1.35 -30.50
N PRO A 454 -11.80 1.84 -31.59
CA PRO A 454 -10.37 1.69 -31.78
C PRO A 454 -9.58 2.49 -30.74
N LEU A 455 -8.34 2.03 -30.48
CA LEU A 455 -7.42 2.78 -29.61
C LEU A 455 -7.10 4.14 -30.22
N MET A 456 -7.03 5.15 -29.37
CA MET A 456 -6.66 6.51 -29.72
C MET A 456 -5.22 6.54 -30.25
N ARG A 457 -5.02 7.10 -31.47
CA ARG A 457 -3.70 7.25 -32.10
C ARG A 457 -3.23 8.70 -32.18
N GLN A 458 -4.11 9.64 -31.85
CA GLN A 458 -3.88 11.08 -31.81
C GLN A 458 -4.61 11.66 -30.59
N PRO A 459 -4.19 12.82 -30.07
CA PRO A 459 -4.88 13.51 -28.99
C PRO A 459 -6.36 13.75 -29.30
N ARG A 460 -7.19 13.66 -28.29
CA ARG A 460 -8.67 13.79 -28.45
C ARG A 460 -9.10 15.11 -29.04
N CYS A 461 -8.37 16.21 -28.76
CA CYS A 461 -8.63 17.53 -29.35
C CYS A 461 -8.48 17.51 -30.88
N GLN A 462 -7.42 16.88 -31.39
CA GLN A 462 -7.19 16.73 -32.83
C GLN A 462 -8.26 15.86 -33.50
N LEU A 463 -8.66 14.76 -32.86
CA LEU A 463 -9.74 13.91 -33.36
C LEU A 463 -11.09 14.66 -33.41
N LYS A 464 -11.40 15.48 -32.39
CA LYS A 464 -12.60 16.33 -32.41
C LYS A 464 -12.54 17.33 -33.56
N GLN A 465 -11.44 18.01 -33.73
CA GLN A 465 -11.24 18.99 -34.81
C GLN A 465 -11.39 18.36 -36.21
N GLN A 466 -10.89 17.14 -36.39
CA GLN A 466 -11.08 16.38 -37.62
C GLN A 466 -12.56 16.06 -37.88
N LEU A 467 -13.29 15.63 -36.85
CA LEU A 467 -14.75 15.35 -36.96
C LEU A 467 -15.54 16.61 -37.27
N GLU A 468 -15.24 17.75 -36.62
CA GLU A 468 -15.86 19.04 -36.88
C GLU A 468 -15.60 19.54 -38.30
N ASN A 469 -14.40 19.40 -38.82
CA ASN A 469 -14.03 19.74 -40.17
C ASN A 469 -14.75 18.85 -41.23
N THR A 470 -14.87 17.54 -40.92
CA THR A 470 -15.58 16.59 -41.79
C THR A 470 -17.08 16.87 -41.85
N SER A 471 -17.68 17.20 -40.69
CA SER A 471 -19.11 17.55 -40.63
C SER A 471 -19.44 18.88 -41.32
N ARG A 472 -18.54 19.86 -41.30
CA ARG A 472 -18.68 21.12 -42.05
C ARG A 472 -18.52 20.94 -43.56
N GLY A 473 -17.72 19.97 -44.00
CA GLY A 473 -17.51 19.64 -45.40
C GLY A 473 -18.67 18.91 -46.06
N SER A 474 -19.52 18.21 -45.28
CA SER A 474 -20.72 17.49 -45.79
C SER A 474 -21.98 18.36 -45.85
N THR A 475 -21.92 19.63 -45.42
CA THR A 475 -23.08 20.57 -45.50
C THR A 475 -22.98 21.48 -46.74
N ILE A 476 -22.01 21.29 -47.61
CA ILE A 476 -21.84 22.00 -48.86
C ILE A 476 -21.75 20.97 -50.03
N ALA A 477 -22.81 20.18 -50.20
CA ALA A 477 -23.04 19.41 -51.42
C ALA A 477 -24.57 19.27 -51.64
#